data_97db52f00544b570f60549766e30cef0
#
_entry.id   97db52f00544b570f60549766e30cef0
#
_cell.length_a   1.000
_cell.length_b   1.000
_cell.length_c   1.000
_cell.angle_alpha   90.00
_cell.angle_beta   90.00
_cell.angle_gamma   90.00
#
_symmetry.space_group_name_H-M   'P 1'
#
loop_
_entity.id
_entity.type
_entity.pdbx_description
1 polymer ?
#
loop_
_entity_poly.entity_id
_entity_poly.type
_entity_poly.pdbx_seq_one_letter_code
_entity_poly.pdbx_strand_id
1 'polypeptide(L)'
;MLNLSHKKLMVYTTAIEITKEIYDLTRNLPEGERYGLSSQLRRAAVSVCSNLAEGAGRISKTEKKRFFEISRSSLVEIDTQIEICRITGYFESSQVLKLEKLMNATFAMLSKLISNLS
;
A
#
# COMPACT_ATOMS: atom_id res chain seq x y z
N MET A 1 -6.95 16.64 13.09
CA MET A 1 -6.28 16.16 11.86
C MET A 1 -6.24 17.29 10.84
N LEU A 2 -5.25 17.27 9.97
CA LEU A 2 -5.09 18.30 8.94
C LEU A 2 -6.11 18.12 7.81
N ASN A 3 -6.61 19.24 7.27
CA ASN A 3 -7.53 19.26 6.13
C ASN A 3 -6.73 19.42 4.83
N LEU A 4 -6.01 18.36 4.43
CA LEU A 4 -5.16 18.39 3.26
C LEU A 4 -5.89 17.82 2.04
N SER A 5 -5.63 18.41 0.86
CA SER A 5 -6.35 18.09 -0.38
C SER A 5 -6.15 16.64 -0.84
N HIS A 6 -4.98 16.04 -0.58
CA HIS A 6 -4.73 14.65 -1.00
C HIS A 6 -5.70 13.64 -0.37
N LYS A 7 -6.28 13.99 0.78
CA LYS A 7 -7.23 13.11 1.48
C LYS A 7 -8.52 12.89 0.71
N LYS A 8 -8.81 13.74 -0.27
CA LYS A 8 -9.98 13.60 -1.16
C LYS A 8 -9.68 12.73 -2.39
N LEU A 9 -8.43 12.40 -2.65
CA LEU A 9 -8.06 11.57 -3.80
C LEU A 9 -8.47 10.12 -3.59
N MET A 10 -9.06 9.53 -4.63
CA MET A 10 -9.46 8.11 -4.58
C MET A 10 -8.27 7.20 -4.31
N VAL A 11 -7.11 7.49 -4.90
CA VAL A 11 -5.89 6.70 -4.68
C VAL A 11 -5.48 6.68 -3.21
N TYR A 12 -5.65 7.80 -2.50
CA TYR A 12 -5.36 7.86 -1.07
C TYR A 12 -6.37 7.02 -0.28
N THR A 13 -7.66 7.15 -0.61
CA THR A 13 -8.73 6.38 0.04
C THR A 13 -8.48 4.87 -0.11
N THR A 14 -8.14 4.40 -1.31
CA THR A 14 -7.86 2.98 -1.52
C THR A 14 -6.58 2.54 -0.80
N ALA A 15 -5.57 3.40 -0.71
CA ALA A 15 -4.36 3.10 0.05
C ALA A 15 -4.65 2.92 1.55
N ILE A 16 -5.51 3.76 2.11
CA ILE A 16 -5.97 3.62 3.50
C ILE A 16 -6.75 2.31 3.69
N GLU A 17 -7.61 1.96 2.75
CA GLU A 17 -8.35 0.70 2.81
C GLU A 17 -7.42 -0.51 2.73
N ILE A 18 -6.37 -0.46 1.91
CA ILE A 18 -5.33 -1.49 1.87
C ILE A 18 -4.69 -1.65 3.25
N THR A 19 -4.36 -0.55 3.90
CA THR A 19 -3.76 -0.57 5.24
C THR A 19 -4.68 -1.27 6.23
N LYS A 20 -5.96 -0.93 6.21
CA LYS A 20 -6.95 -1.58 7.07
C LYS A 20 -7.01 -3.09 6.82
N GLU A 21 -7.07 -3.49 5.56
CA GLU A 21 -7.09 -4.93 5.19
C GLU A 21 -5.83 -5.64 5.68
N ILE A 22 -4.67 -5.03 5.51
CA ILE A 22 -3.40 -5.62 5.96
C ILE A 22 -3.40 -5.79 7.48
N TYR A 23 -3.89 -4.80 8.23
CA TYR A 23 -3.96 -4.93 9.69
C TYR A 23 -4.92 -6.04 10.11
N ASP A 24 -6.06 -6.16 9.43
CA ASP A 24 -7.04 -7.22 9.72
C ASP A 24 -6.48 -8.60 9.40
N LEU A 25 -5.87 -8.76 8.23
CA LEU A 25 -5.28 -10.04 7.81
C LEU A 25 -4.12 -10.47 8.72
N THR A 26 -3.26 -9.53 9.09
CA THR A 26 -2.07 -9.85 9.90
C THR A 26 -2.39 -10.20 11.34
N ARG A 27 -3.57 -9.85 11.85
CA ARG A 27 -4.00 -10.32 13.18
C ARG A 27 -4.11 -11.83 13.26
N ASN A 28 -4.33 -12.49 12.13
CA ASN A 28 -4.49 -13.94 12.05
C ASN A 28 -3.19 -14.69 11.74
N LEU A 29 -2.08 -13.96 11.56
CA LEU A 29 -0.78 -14.59 11.38
C LEU A 29 -0.27 -15.17 12.70
N PRO A 30 0.52 -16.27 12.64
CA PRO A 30 1.11 -16.85 13.84
C PRO A 30 1.95 -15.82 14.60
N GLU A 31 2.00 -15.95 15.91
CA GLU A 31 2.78 -15.05 16.76
C GLU A 31 4.27 -15.04 16.37
N GLY A 32 4.79 -16.14 15.85
CA GLY A 32 6.16 -16.21 15.33
C GLY A 32 6.46 -15.24 14.20
N GLU A 33 5.41 -14.74 13.50
CA GLU A 33 5.55 -13.75 12.44
C GLU A 33 5.35 -12.30 12.90
N ARG A 34 5.16 -12.08 14.19
CA ARG A 34 4.91 -10.74 14.74
C ARG A 34 5.99 -9.74 14.35
N TYR A 35 7.25 -10.15 14.41
CA TYR A 35 8.41 -9.31 14.04
C TYR A 35 8.94 -9.66 12.65
N GLY A 36 8.28 -10.54 11.93
CA GLY A 36 8.58 -10.92 10.55
C GLY A 36 7.53 -10.38 9.59
N LEU A 37 6.76 -11.28 8.97
CA LEU A 37 5.77 -10.91 7.94
C LEU A 37 4.72 -9.91 8.42
N SER A 38 4.21 -10.05 9.64
CA SER A 38 3.23 -9.09 10.18
C SER A 38 3.78 -7.68 10.19
N SER A 39 4.97 -7.51 10.76
CA SER A 39 5.65 -6.21 10.84
C SER A 39 5.95 -5.64 9.46
N GLN A 40 6.49 -6.47 8.54
CA GLN A 40 6.85 -6.04 7.19
C GLN A 40 5.63 -5.61 6.39
N LEU A 41 4.53 -6.37 6.43
CA LEU A 41 3.29 -6.04 5.74
C LEU A 41 2.70 -4.72 6.23
N ARG A 42 2.65 -4.53 7.55
CA ARG A 42 2.12 -3.30 8.14
C ARG A 42 2.96 -2.08 7.79
N ARG A 43 4.27 -2.22 7.86
CA ARG A 43 5.19 -1.13 7.49
C ARG A 43 5.06 -0.75 6.02
N ALA A 44 4.97 -1.74 5.14
CA ALA A 44 4.81 -1.49 3.71
C ALA A 44 3.47 -0.80 3.41
N ALA A 45 2.39 -1.23 4.07
CA ALA A 45 1.06 -0.60 3.90
C ALA A 45 1.08 0.86 4.34
N VAL A 46 1.65 1.15 5.50
CA VAL A 46 1.80 2.54 5.99
C VAL A 46 2.66 3.36 5.03
N SER A 47 3.72 2.76 4.48
CA SER A 47 4.60 3.41 3.52
C SER A 47 3.87 3.84 2.25
N VAL A 48 2.93 3.02 1.74
CA VAL A 48 2.09 3.42 0.59
C VAL A 48 1.40 4.74 0.88
N CYS A 49 0.73 4.85 2.01
CA CYS A 49 -0.03 6.03 2.40
C CYS A 49 0.87 7.24 2.66
N SER A 50 1.94 7.05 3.42
CA SER A 50 2.84 8.13 3.83
C SER A 50 3.56 8.75 2.65
N ASN A 51 4.06 7.93 1.72
CA ASN A 51 4.77 8.44 0.55
C ASN A 51 3.82 9.09 -0.46
N LEU A 52 2.60 8.57 -0.58
CA LEU A 52 1.57 9.22 -1.39
C LEU A 52 1.26 10.62 -0.86
N ALA A 53 1.07 10.75 0.45
CA ALA A 53 0.82 12.05 1.09
C ALA A 53 2.00 13.00 0.94
N GLU A 54 3.23 12.50 1.13
CA GLU A 54 4.45 13.30 0.94
C GLU A 54 4.56 13.82 -0.49
N GLY A 55 4.35 12.95 -1.49
CA GLY A 55 4.40 13.33 -2.89
C GLY A 55 3.37 14.39 -3.24
N ALA A 56 2.15 14.24 -2.74
CA ALA A 56 1.07 15.21 -2.97
C ALA A 56 1.41 16.60 -2.40
N GLY A 57 2.18 16.63 -1.30
CA GLY A 57 2.57 17.89 -0.65
C GLY A 57 3.82 18.55 -1.23
N ARG A 58 4.56 17.89 -2.12
CA ARG A 58 5.75 18.48 -2.72
C ARG A 58 5.37 19.44 -3.83
N ILE A 59 6.23 20.44 -4.07
CA ILE A 59 6.01 21.46 -5.10
C ILE A 59 6.58 21.00 -6.45
N SER A 60 7.80 20.47 -6.47
CA SER A 60 8.45 20.08 -7.72
C SER A 60 7.90 18.76 -8.26
N LYS A 61 7.78 18.68 -9.58
CA LYS A 61 7.34 17.45 -10.26
C LYS A 61 8.30 16.28 -10.01
N THR A 62 9.59 16.55 -9.98
CA THR A 62 10.62 15.55 -9.72
C THR A 62 10.45 14.93 -8.33
N GLU A 63 10.21 15.76 -7.31
CA GLU A 63 9.98 15.31 -5.94
C GLU A 63 8.66 14.54 -5.83
N LYS A 64 7.58 15.04 -6.43
CA LYS A 64 6.29 14.33 -6.47
C LYS A 64 6.45 12.95 -7.06
N LYS A 65 7.10 12.86 -8.21
CA LYS A 65 7.31 11.60 -8.92
C LYS A 65 8.09 10.62 -8.05
N ARG A 66 9.14 11.08 -7.40
CA ARG A 66 9.97 10.26 -6.52
C ARG A 66 9.15 9.61 -5.41
N PHE A 67 8.34 10.40 -4.70
CA PHE A 67 7.54 9.88 -3.60
C PHE A 67 6.42 8.95 -4.08
N PHE A 68 5.79 9.25 -5.21
CA PHE A 68 4.79 8.37 -5.79
C PHE A 68 5.40 7.04 -6.24
N GLU A 69 6.61 7.06 -6.76
CA GLU A 69 7.34 5.84 -7.13
C GLU A 69 7.68 4.99 -5.90
N ILE A 70 8.08 5.62 -4.80
CA ILE A 70 8.31 4.91 -3.53
C ILE A 70 7.01 4.27 -3.02
N SER A 71 5.91 5.02 -3.07
CA SER A 71 4.59 4.50 -2.69
C SER A 71 4.23 3.27 -3.52
N ARG A 72 4.39 3.34 -4.84
CA ARG A 72 4.11 2.22 -5.74
C ARG A 72 5.02 1.02 -5.47
N SER A 73 6.30 1.25 -5.18
CA SER A 73 7.23 0.19 -4.79
C SER A 73 6.79 -0.53 -3.52
N SER A 74 6.21 0.19 -2.58
CA SER A 74 5.69 -0.41 -1.35
C SER A 74 4.50 -1.34 -1.63
N LEU A 75 3.70 -1.06 -2.66
CA LEU A 75 2.66 -1.99 -3.13
C LEU A 75 3.27 -3.28 -3.66
N VAL A 76 4.37 -3.18 -4.39
CA VAL A 76 5.09 -4.36 -4.90
C VAL A 76 5.63 -5.20 -3.74
N GLU A 77 6.11 -4.57 -2.68
CA GLU A 77 6.51 -5.28 -1.46
C GLU A 77 5.34 -6.05 -0.84
N ILE A 78 4.18 -5.40 -0.71
CA ILE A 78 2.98 -6.06 -0.18
C ILE A 78 2.60 -7.25 -1.04
N ASP A 79 2.59 -7.08 -2.35
CA ASP A 79 2.26 -8.16 -3.29
C ASP A 79 3.15 -9.38 -3.07
N THR A 80 4.46 -9.17 -2.96
CA THR A 80 5.43 -10.23 -2.71
C THR A 80 5.21 -10.91 -1.36
N GLN A 81 4.96 -10.12 -0.32
CA GLN A 81 4.77 -10.65 1.03
C GLN A 81 3.46 -11.42 1.16
N ILE A 82 2.40 -11.00 0.50
CA ILE A 82 1.13 -11.73 0.44
C ILE A 82 1.30 -13.04 -0.32
N GLU A 83 2.05 -13.03 -1.41
CA GLU A 83 2.37 -14.25 -2.15
C GLU A 83 3.12 -15.24 -1.27
N ILE A 84 4.09 -14.77 -0.49
CA ILE A 84 4.80 -15.60 0.48
C ILE A 84 3.83 -16.19 1.52
N CYS A 85 2.91 -15.39 2.02
CA CYS A 85 1.90 -15.85 2.99
C CYS A 85 1.00 -16.95 2.41
N ARG A 86 0.68 -16.85 1.11
CA ARG A 86 -0.13 -17.88 0.44
C ARG A 86 0.67 -19.16 0.24
N ILE A 87 1.90 -19.07 -0.23
CA ILE A 87 2.77 -20.21 -0.48
C ILE A 87 3.05 -20.97 0.82
N THR A 88 3.23 -20.26 1.92
CA THR A 88 3.49 -20.86 3.24
C THR A 88 2.23 -21.33 3.95
N GLY A 89 1.05 -21.11 3.35
CA GLY A 89 -0.21 -21.59 3.91
C GLY A 89 -0.82 -20.68 4.96
N TYR A 90 -0.31 -19.48 5.17
CA TYR A 90 -0.89 -18.55 6.14
C TYR A 90 -2.21 -17.97 5.68
N PHE A 91 -2.36 -17.72 4.37
CA PHE A 91 -3.59 -17.20 3.79
C PHE A 91 -4.06 -18.08 2.64
N GLU A 92 -5.37 -18.26 2.53
CA GLU A 92 -6.00 -18.85 1.35
C GLU A 92 -6.32 -17.74 0.34
N SER A 93 -6.45 -18.13 -0.93
CA SER A 93 -6.75 -17.17 -2.01
C SER A 93 -8.00 -16.35 -1.75
N SER A 94 -9.04 -16.96 -1.16
CA SER A 94 -10.31 -16.29 -0.85
C SER A 94 -10.16 -15.16 0.17
N GLN A 95 -9.18 -15.28 1.09
CA GLN A 95 -8.98 -14.28 2.15
C GLN A 95 -8.37 -12.99 1.63
N VAL A 96 -7.70 -13.01 0.49
CA VAL A 96 -6.98 -11.86 -0.05
C VAL A 96 -7.64 -11.23 -1.29
N LEU A 97 -8.82 -11.70 -1.69
CA LEU A 97 -9.51 -11.21 -2.89
C LEU A 97 -9.80 -9.70 -2.83
N LYS A 98 -10.29 -9.22 -1.71
CA LYS A 98 -10.59 -7.78 -1.54
C LYS A 98 -9.30 -6.96 -1.60
N LEU A 99 -8.25 -7.44 -0.93
CA LEU A 99 -6.94 -6.79 -0.95
C LEU A 99 -6.38 -6.71 -2.37
N GLU A 100 -6.47 -7.79 -3.12
CA GLU A 100 -5.98 -7.82 -4.51
C GLU A 100 -6.68 -6.77 -5.39
N LYS A 101 -7.99 -6.64 -5.26
CA LYS A 101 -8.75 -5.62 -6.01
C LYS A 101 -8.30 -4.21 -5.65
N LEU A 102 -8.14 -3.93 -4.36
CA LEU A 102 -7.69 -2.63 -3.89
C LEU A 102 -6.27 -2.33 -4.37
N MET A 103 -5.38 -3.32 -4.33
CA MET A 103 -4.00 -3.16 -4.76
C MET A 103 -3.89 -2.90 -6.26
N ASN A 104 -4.64 -3.62 -7.09
CA ASN A 104 -4.65 -3.39 -8.52
C ASN A 104 -5.17 -1.99 -8.86
N ALA A 105 -6.24 -1.56 -8.22
CA ALA A 105 -6.80 -0.21 -8.42
C ALA A 105 -5.80 0.87 -8.00
N THR A 106 -5.19 0.72 -6.84
CA THR A 106 -4.22 1.69 -6.31
C THR A 106 -2.98 1.75 -7.17
N PHE A 107 -2.47 0.60 -7.61
CA PHE A 107 -1.31 0.54 -8.50
C PHE A 107 -1.56 1.26 -9.82
N ALA A 108 -2.72 1.03 -10.43
CA ALA A 108 -3.11 1.70 -11.67
C ALA A 108 -3.21 3.21 -11.51
N MET A 109 -3.82 3.68 -10.42
CA MET A 109 -3.95 5.11 -10.14
C MET A 109 -2.60 5.77 -9.85
N LEU A 110 -1.71 5.12 -9.10
CA LEU A 110 -0.37 5.63 -8.84
C LEU A 110 0.45 5.69 -10.13
N SER A 111 0.36 4.66 -10.96
CA SER A 111 1.06 4.63 -12.24
C SER A 111 0.62 5.78 -13.14
N LYS A 112 -0.67 6.11 -13.13
CA LYS A 112 -1.21 7.25 -13.88
C LYS A 112 -0.71 8.57 -13.33
N LEU A 113 -0.69 8.74 -12.00
CA LEU A 113 -0.14 9.94 -11.36
C LEU A 113 1.31 10.15 -11.78
N ILE A 114 2.10 9.10 -11.76
CA ILE A 114 3.53 9.16 -12.12
C ILE A 114 3.69 9.55 -13.58
N SER A 115 2.95 8.91 -14.49
CA SER A 115 3.07 9.18 -15.92
C SER A 115 2.62 10.60 -16.27
N ASN A 116 1.64 11.15 -15.55
CA ASN A 116 1.17 12.52 -15.76
C ASN A 116 2.18 13.60 -15.35
N LEU A 117 3.21 13.21 -14.60
CA LEU A 117 4.29 14.13 -14.17
C LEU A 117 5.47 14.16 -15.14
N SER A 118 5.45 13.32 -16.17
CA SER A 118 6.55 13.19 -17.13
C SER A 118 6.48 14.22 -18.25
#